data_6bc131e011c61457bf6c77a9110bd321
#
_entry.id   6bc131e011c61457bf6c77a9110bd321
#
_cell.length_a   1.000
_cell.length_b   1.000
_cell.length_c   1.000
_cell.angle_alpha   90.00
_cell.angle_beta   90.00
_cell.angle_gamma   90.00
#
_symmetry.space_group_name_H-M   'P 1'
#
loop_
_entity.id
_entity.type
_entity.pdbx_description
1 polymer ?
#
loop_
_entity_poly.entity_id
_entity_poly.type
_entity_poly.pdbx_seq_one_letter_code
_entity_poly.pdbx_strand_id
1 'polypeptide(L)'
;MAWLISLLLSLLLVAPAWAMGPEPLQRDTYLCEGDPLVAEVFAGAVDAPAIPNMAAGTPPGAYVVLAWRGVSLQLPRTNNAGPPSYTDGRWWWSPVDPEHPEFRQRRGGVQIYACEIDRAGE
;
A
#
# COMPACT_ATOMS: atom_id res chain seq x y z
N MET A 1 38.19 18.16 24.23
CA MET A 1 37.08 17.32 24.69
C MET A 1 35.84 17.44 23.82
N ALA A 2 35.68 18.49 23.03
CA ALA A 2 34.53 18.64 22.15
C ALA A 2 34.45 17.55 21.09
N TRP A 3 35.55 16.98 20.66
CA TRP A 3 35.59 15.94 19.65
C TRP A 3 34.92 14.63 20.08
N LEU A 4 34.89 14.34 21.39
CA LEU A 4 34.19 13.16 21.89
C LEU A 4 32.68 13.29 21.71
N ILE A 5 32.15 14.47 21.86
CA ILE A 5 30.73 14.74 21.68
C ILE A 5 30.33 14.51 20.21
N SER A 6 31.19 14.91 19.29
CA SER A 6 30.95 14.70 17.86
C SER A 6 30.84 13.22 17.49
N LEU A 7 31.70 12.39 18.10
CA LEU A 7 31.63 10.94 17.85
C LEU A 7 30.32 10.33 18.33
N LEU A 8 29.83 10.76 19.49
CA LEU A 8 28.56 10.27 20.01
C LEU A 8 27.39 10.67 19.11
N LEU A 9 27.40 11.88 18.59
CA LEU A 9 26.38 12.34 17.66
C LEU A 9 26.36 11.51 16.37
N SER A 10 27.54 11.15 15.86
CA SER A 10 27.64 10.33 14.67
C SER A 10 27.01 8.96 14.87
N LEU A 11 27.17 8.36 16.02
CA LEU A 11 26.56 7.06 16.32
C LEU A 11 25.03 7.14 16.39
N LEU A 12 24.50 8.25 16.87
CA LEU A 12 23.06 8.44 16.96
C LEU A 12 22.39 8.62 15.60
N LEU A 13 23.14 9.02 14.57
CA LEU A 13 22.61 9.25 13.24
C LEU A 13 22.50 7.98 12.40
N VAL A 14 23.08 6.87 12.84
CA VAL A 14 23.05 5.62 12.11
C VAL A 14 21.82 4.82 12.52
N ALA A 15 20.83 4.70 11.61
CA ALA A 15 19.66 3.87 11.84
C ALA A 15 19.98 2.42 11.48
N PRO A 16 19.62 1.45 12.35
CA PRO A 16 19.80 0.04 12.01
C PRO A 16 18.87 -0.38 10.86
N ALA A 17 19.38 -1.19 9.95
CA ALA A 17 18.62 -1.61 8.77
C ALA A 17 17.34 -2.38 9.12
N TRP A 18 17.34 -3.14 10.22
CA TRP A 18 16.18 -3.90 10.65
C TRP A 18 14.99 -3.04 11.08
N ALA A 19 15.21 -1.76 11.36
CA ALA A 19 14.15 -0.83 11.75
C ALA A 19 13.34 -0.29 10.56
N MET A 20 13.75 -0.59 9.33
CA MET A 20 13.14 0.00 8.13
C MET A 20 11.86 -0.70 7.67
N GLY A 21 11.59 -1.91 8.13
CA GLY A 21 10.41 -2.64 7.72
C GLY A 21 10.45 -3.12 6.27
N PRO A 22 9.38 -3.76 5.79
CA PRO A 22 9.33 -4.26 4.42
C PRO A 22 9.20 -3.13 3.41
N GLU A 23 9.74 -3.36 2.22
CA GLU A 23 9.60 -2.41 1.12
C GLU A 23 8.36 -2.77 0.30
N PRO A 24 7.61 -1.78 -0.18
CA PRO A 24 6.48 -2.06 -1.03
C PRO A 24 6.95 -2.55 -2.40
N LEU A 25 6.17 -3.47 -2.99
CA LEU A 25 6.36 -3.92 -4.36
C LEU A 25 6.01 -2.81 -5.34
N GLN A 26 5.07 -1.97 -4.96
CA GLN A 26 4.55 -0.91 -5.80
C GLN A 26 3.99 0.19 -4.91
N ARG A 27 4.19 1.43 -5.31
CA ARG A 27 3.64 2.59 -4.60
C ARG A 27 3.10 3.58 -5.62
N ASP A 28 1.84 3.95 -5.45
CA ASP A 28 1.17 4.93 -6.31
C ASP A 28 0.44 5.95 -5.46
N THR A 29 0.32 7.16 -6.00
CA THR A 29 -0.39 8.24 -5.34
C THR A 29 -1.61 8.63 -6.17
N TYR A 30 -2.71 8.85 -5.50
CA TYR A 30 -4.00 9.20 -6.11
C TYR A 30 -4.61 10.38 -5.39
N LEU A 31 -5.60 10.98 -6.04
CA LEU A 31 -6.51 11.92 -5.41
C LEU A 31 -7.88 11.25 -5.35
N CYS A 32 -8.37 10.97 -4.16
CA CYS A 32 -9.67 10.36 -3.96
C CYS A 32 -10.58 11.37 -3.29
N GLU A 33 -11.66 11.76 -3.96
CA GLU A 33 -12.52 12.87 -3.54
C GLU A 33 -11.72 14.14 -3.28
N GLY A 34 -10.67 14.35 -4.09
CA GLY A 34 -9.80 15.52 -3.97
C GLY A 34 -8.73 15.43 -2.90
N ASP A 35 -8.71 14.38 -2.09
CA ASP A 35 -7.73 14.22 -1.02
C ASP A 35 -6.66 13.19 -1.40
N PRO A 36 -5.40 13.42 -1.02
CA PRO A 36 -4.33 12.49 -1.35
C PRO A 36 -4.55 11.10 -0.74
N LEU A 37 -4.33 10.08 -1.56
CA LEU A 37 -4.31 8.69 -1.12
C LEU A 37 -3.02 8.06 -1.62
N VAL A 38 -2.30 7.39 -0.72
CA VAL A 38 -1.11 6.63 -1.07
C VAL A 38 -1.46 5.15 -0.98
N ALA A 39 -1.24 4.42 -2.08
CA ALA A 39 -1.45 2.98 -2.13
C ALA A 39 -0.11 2.28 -2.24
N GLU A 40 0.19 1.41 -1.28
CA GLU A 40 1.41 0.62 -1.28
C GLU A 40 1.05 -0.84 -1.25
N VAL A 41 1.59 -1.61 -2.21
CA VAL A 41 1.36 -3.05 -2.30
C VAL A 41 2.56 -3.78 -1.72
N PHE A 42 2.30 -4.74 -0.86
CA PHE A 42 3.33 -5.55 -0.21
C PHE A 42 3.12 -7.02 -0.51
N ALA A 43 4.22 -7.77 -0.54
CA ALA A 43 4.16 -9.22 -0.60
C ALA A 43 3.80 -9.76 0.79
N GLY A 44 2.79 -10.61 0.85
CA GLY A 44 2.45 -11.28 2.08
C GLY A 44 3.36 -12.48 2.35
N ALA A 45 3.27 -13.01 3.56
CA ALA A 45 3.93 -14.27 3.89
C ALA A 45 3.12 -15.40 3.28
N VAL A 46 3.66 -16.07 2.28
CA VAL A 46 2.98 -17.14 1.57
C VAL A 46 3.74 -18.43 1.67
N ASP A 47 3.11 -19.44 2.24
CA ASP A 47 3.68 -20.78 2.39
C ASP A 47 3.14 -21.76 1.36
N ALA A 48 2.54 -21.28 0.29
CA ALA A 48 1.94 -22.12 -0.74
C ALA A 48 2.55 -21.84 -2.11
N PRO A 49 3.81 -22.19 -2.34
CA PRO A 49 4.48 -21.91 -3.62
C PRO A 49 3.85 -22.65 -4.79
N ALA A 50 3.02 -23.67 -4.53
CA ALA A 50 2.35 -24.43 -5.57
C ALA A 50 1.16 -23.70 -6.18
N ILE A 51 0.76 -22.55 -5.66
CA ILE A 51 -0.35 -21.78 -6.20
C ILE A 51 0.20 -20.51 -6.83
N PRO A 52 0.62 -20.56 -8.10
CA PRO A 52 1.14 -19.39 -8.76
C PRO A 52 0.01 -18.44 -9.10
N ASN A 53 0.07 -17.24 -8.58
CA ASN A 53 -0.86 -16.18 -8.96
C ASN A 53 -0.10 -14.88 -9.06
N MET A 54 0.55 -14.71 -10.19
CA MET A 54 1.36 -13.53 -10.47
C MET A 54 0.65 -12.57 -11.41
N ALA A 55 -0.67 -12.71 -11.57
CA ALA A 55 -1.45 -11.82 -12.40
C ALA A 55 -1.21 -10.37 -11.97
N ALA A 56 -0.94 -9.50 -12.93
CA ALA A 56 -0.62 -8.09 -12.72
C ALA A 56 0.61 -7.89 -11.81
N GLY A 57 1.50 -8.87 -11.75
CA GLY A 57 2.73 -8.77 -10.96
C GLY A 57 2.53 -8.87 -9.46
N THR A 58 1.35 -9.29 -9.01
CA THR A 58 1.05 -9.35 -7.58
C THR A 58 1.09 -10.80 -7.10
N PRO A 59 2.02 -11.16 -6.21
CA PRO A 59 2.12 -12.52 -5.72
C PRO A 59 0.96 -12.91 -4.80
N PRO A 60 0.71 -14.21 -4.59
CA PRO A 60 -0.30 -14.67 -3.65
C PRO A 60 -0.01 -14.13 -2.25
N GLY A 61 -1.06 -13.84 -1.50
CA GLY A 61 -0.93 -13.31 -0.15
C GLY A 61 -0.59 -11.83 -0.08
N ALA A 62 -0.49 -11.15 -1.20
CA ALA A 62 -0.23 -9.72 -1.24
C ALA A 62 -1.35 -8.94 -0.55
N TYR A 63 -1.03 -7.75 -0.08
CA TYR A 63 -2.00 -6.85 0.50
C TYR A 63 -1.65 -5.42 0.10
N VAL A 64 -2.63 -4.54 0.17
CA VAL A 64 -2.43 -3.12 -0.08
C VAL A 64 -2.62 -2.35 1.21
N VAL A 65 -1.78 -1.35 1.41
CA VAL A 65 -1.96 -0.37 2.49
C VAL A 65 -2.36 0.94 1.86
N LEU A 66 -3.51 1.46 2.26
CA LEU A 66 -4.03 2.72 1.76
C LEU A 66 -3.96 3.74 2.89
N ALA A 67 -3.28 4.85 2.63
CA ALA A 67 -3.24 5.98 3.55
C ALA A 67 -4.08 7.10 2.97
N TRP A 68 -5.17 7.46 3.63
CA TRP A 68 -6.14 8.44 3.14
C TRP A 68 -6.83 9.11 4.30
N ARG A 69 -6.88 10.43 4.28
CA ARG A 69 -7.54 11.23 5.30
C ARG A 69 -7.14 10.87 6.74
N GLY A 70 -5.83 10.64 6.92
CA GLY A 70 -5.30 10.31 8.25
C GLY A 70 -5.57 8.89 8.72
N VAL A 71 -6.18 8.04 7.88
CA VAL A 71 -6.49 6.66 8.20
C VAL A 71 -5.60 5.75 7.37
N SER A 72 -5.17 4.65 7.96
CA SER A 72 -4.41 3.61 7.27
C SER A 72 -5.25 2.35 7.20
N LEU A 73 -5.48 1.86 5.99
CA LEU A 73 -6.26 0.64 5.73
C LEU A 73 -5.33 -0.43 5.18
N GLN A 74 -5.46 -1.64 5.68
CA GLN A 74 -4.70 -2.77 5.17
C GLN A 74 -5.70 -3.79 4.64
N LEU A 75 -5.68 -4.00 3.32
CA LEU A 75 -6.64 -4.86 2.65
C LEU A 75 -5.92 -6.02 1.98
N PRO A 76 -6.29 -7.28 2.29
CA PRO A 76 -5.69 -8.42 1.61
C PRO A 76 -6.21 -8.56 0.19
N ARG A 77 -5.37 -9.12 -0.67
CA ARG A 77 -5.81 -9.49 -2.01
C ARG A 77 -6.76 -10.68 -1.91
N THR A 78 -7.91 -10.59 -2.59
CA THR A 78 -8.97 -11.58 -2.45
C THR A 78 -9.24 -12.38 -3.71
N ASN A 79 -8.70 -11.96 -4.87
CA ASN A 79 -8.89 -12.73 -6.10
C ASN A 79 -7.61 -13.48 -6.46
N ASN A 80 -7.77 -14.59 -7.19
CA ASN A 80 -6.67 -15.47 -7.59
C ASN A 80 -6.33 -15.36 -9.06
N ALA A 81 -7.00 -14.53 -9.82
CA ALA A 81 -6.77 -14.38 -11.24
C ALA A 81 -7.18 -12.98 -11.69
N GLY A 82 -6.58 -12.51 -12.76
CA GLY A 82 -6.86 -11.19 -13.31
C GLY A 82 -6.23 -10.07 -12.50
N PRO A 83 -6.61 -8.81 -12.79
CA PRO A 83 -6.11 -7.67 -12.04
C PRO A 83 -6.41 -7.79 -10.56
N PRO A 84 -5.50 -7.33 -9.67
CA PRO A 84 -5.69 -7.53 -8.24
C PRO A 84 -6.88 -6.75 -7.69
N SER A 85 -7.59 -7.38 -6.77
CA SER A 85 -8.69 -6.79 -6.03
C SER A 85 -8.47 -7.06 -4.55
N TYR A 86 -8.66 -6.02 -3.73
CA TYR A 86 -8.35 -6.07 -2.31
C TYR A 86 -9.57 -5.67 -1.49
N THR A 87 -9.88 -6.43 -0.45
CA THR A 87 -11.00 -6.10 0.43
C THR A 87 -10.86 -6.77 1.79
N ASP A 88 -11.37 -6.12 2.82
CA ASP A 88 -11.54 -6.67 4.16
C ASP A 88 -13.04 -6.91 4.48
N GLY A 89 -13.91 -6.77 3.46
CA GLY A 89 -15.35 -6.86 3.64
C GLY A 89 -16.03 -5.53 3.96
N ARG A 90 -15.26 -4.52 4.36
CA ARG A 90 -15.75 -3.18 4.65
C ARG A 90 -15.27 -2.18 3.61
N TRP A 91 -14.03 -2.32 3.17
CA TRP A 91 -13.40 -1.47 2.18
C TRP A 91 -13.03 -2.31 0.97
N TRP A 92 -13.05 -1.70 -0.22
CA TRP A 92 -12.65 -2.34 -1.48
C TRP A 92 -11.73 -1.42 -2.24
N TRP A 93 -10.67 -2.00 -2.77
CA TRP A 93 -9.71 -1.31 -3.62
C TRP A 93 -9.41 -2.18 -4.82
N SER A 94 -9.71 -1.70 -6.02
CA SER A 94 -9.51 -2.45 -7.26
C SER A 94 -8.93 -1.54 -8.34
N PRO A 95 -7.61 -1.52 -8.53
CA PRO A 95 -6.96 -0.70 -9.53
C PRO A 95 -6.96 -1.35 -10.91
N VAL A 96 -8.12 -1.81 -11.37
CA VAL A 96 -8.26 -2.39 -12.72
C VAL A 96 -7.95 -1.34 -13.76
N ASP A 97 -8.50 -0.13 -13.59
CA ASP A 97 -8.08 1.03 -14.34
C ASP A 97 -7.04 1.76 -13.49
N PRO A 98 -5.75 1.74 -13.88
CA PRO A 98 -4.72 2.34 -13.06
C PRO A 98 -4.84 3.85 -12.89
N GLU A 99 -5.58 4.52 -13.75
CA GLU A 99 -5.79 5.96 -13.61
C GLU A 99 -7.01 6.31 -12.77
N HIS A 100 -7.98 5.38 -12.69
CA HIS A 100 -9.23 5.58 -11.95
C HIS A 100 -9.53 4.31 -11.15
N PRO A 101 -8.81 4.04 -10.06
CA PRO A 101 -9.06 2.85 -9.26
C PRO A 101 -10.43 2.91 -8.60
N GLU A 102 -11.01 1.73 -8.39
CA GLU A 102 -12.27 1.60 -7.70
C GLU A 102 -12.04 1.58 -6.20
N PHE A 103 -12.65 2.51 -5.48
CA PHE A 103 -12.50 2.64 -4.04
C PHE A 103 -13.87 2.79 -3.41
N ARG A 104 -14.24 1.84 -2.55
CA ARG A 104 -15.57 1.78 -1.95
C ARG A 104 -15.50 1.45 -0.47
N GLN A 105 -16.52 1.87 0.25
CA GLN A 105 -16.69 1.54 1.67
C GLN A 105 -18.13 1.12 1.92
N ARG A 106 -18.34 0.09 2.73
CA ARG A 106 -19.65 -0.25 3.26
C ARG A 106 -19.85 0.47 4.59
N ARG A 107 -20.83 1.37 4.62
CA ARG A 107 -21.15 2.13 5.82
C ARG A 107 -22.64 2.45 5.79
N GLY A 108 -23.47 1.49 6.28
CA GLY A 108 -24.92 1.61 6.16
C GLY A 108 -25.46 1.41 4.74
N GLY A 109 -24.63 1.54 3.76
CA GLY A 109 -24.81 1.36 2.33
C GLY A 109 -23.44 1.44 1.70
N VAL A 110 -23.39 1.37 0.38
CA VAL A 110 -22.10 1.43 -0.34
C VAL A 110 -21.80 2.90 -0.66
N GLN A 111 -20.64 3.36 -0.20
CA GLN A 111 -20.07 4.66 -0.53
C GLN A 111 -19.01 4.46 -1.58
N ILE A 112 -19.13 5.14 -2.72
CA ILE A 112 -18.14 5.08 -3.81
C ILE A 112 -17.36 6.39 -3.81
N TYR A 113 -16.04 6.27 -3.77
CA TYR A 113 -15.14 7.42 -3.80
C TYR A 113 -14.49 7.52 -5.16
N ALA A 114 -14.57 8.69 -5.78
CA ALA A 114 -13.97 8.93 -7.08
C ALA A 114 -12.47 9.19 -6.91
N CYS A 115 -11.66 8.35 -7.53
CA CYS A 115 -10.20 8.45 -7.46
C CYS A 115 -9.62 8.68 -8.85
N GLU A 116 -8.55 9.45 -8.90
CA GLU A 116 -7.76 9.63 -10.12
C GLU A 116 -6.29 9.61 -9.76
N ILE A 117 -5.44 9.16 -10.67
CA ILE A 117 -4.02 9.11 -10.42
C ILE A 117 -3.46 10.53 -10.28
N ASP A 118 -2.56 10.71 -9.33
CA ASP A 118 -1.90 11.99 -9.09
C ASP A 118 -0.53 11.99 -9.75
N ARG A 119 -0.45 12.53 -10.96
CA ARG A 119 0.80 12.60 -11.70
C ARG A 119 1.71 13.71 -11.22
N ALA A 120 1.16 14.66 -10.49
CA ALA A 120 1.95 15.77 -9.94
C ALA A 120 2.86 15.32 -8.79
N GLY A 121 2.56 14.17 -8.17
CA GLY A 121 3.39 13.61 -7.12
C GLY A 121 4.57 12.77 -7.61
N GLU A 122 4.72 12.61 -8.91
CA GLU A 122 5.81 11.84 -9.50
C GLU A 122 7.11 12.63 -9.63
#